data_2ef7fee6ae6c3ad9a41c5e2b4025ed32
#
_entry.id   2ef7fee6ae6c3ad9a41c5e2b4025ed32
#
_cell.length_a   1.000
_cell.length_b   1.000
_cell.length_c   1.000
_cell.angle_alpha   90.00
_cell.angle_beta   90.00
_cell.angle_gamma   90.00
#
_symmetry.space_group_name_H-M   'P 1'
#
loop_
_entity.id
_entity.type
_entity.pdbx_description
1 polymer ?
#
loop_
_entity_poly.entity_id
_entity_poly.type
_entity_poly.pdbx_seq_one_letter_code
_entity_poly.pdbx_strand_id
1 'polypeptide(L)'
;MTHLDRIPNNEKEIWTRLENAGFPTFLVGGAVRDSLLNKVPSDFDFSTKATPDEIIALFSDKKVNLVGKSFGVVLVDGIEIATFRGDKNFGVGDKNVEITFVDTIEEDLSRRDFTVNAMAVSFEGKVIDPHDGILDITNKILRFVGDAKIRIFEDPNRIIRLARFAAKLEGFAIEANAVHEILAFKNPLVFIAPERIRLEILKAMDTIKPSRFFFWLKEFGILGAIFPELAASWKHTGGNHHPETVWEHFTLAGDSISPRFPIIRLAGFLHDIGKPTAFKKNGNGKFSGHDKIGEEIARQRLSALRFTNEEIDTIANLIGTHMTLLLDLSDKAKRKLFKKFADRNVQWREFLRVRIADQKANLGVHKKPFGIGYIRDAIRVFTEDFNTDLPLNIHGLAVSGGEIIKEFGIKPGPIVGKIQKSLLAFVIDKGEEFNTSDVLFGEAWTILHNEKALNG
;
A
#
# COMPACT_ATOMS: atom_id res chain seq x y z
N MET A 1 -5.01 -13.73 -33.99
CA MET A 1 -5.38 -12.29 -34.06
C MET A 1 -4.64 -11.59 -32.95
N THR A 2 -3.64 -10.84 -33.31
CA THR A 2 -2.81 -10.10 -32.37
C THR A 2 -3.64 -8.93 -31.84
N HIS A 3 -3.71 -8.76 -30.51
CA HIS A 3 -4.41 -7.65 -29.85
C HIS A 3 -3.81 -6.25 -30.16
N LEU A 4 -3.01 -6.13 -31.22
CA LEU A 4 -2.45 -4.88 -31.76
C LEU A 4 -3.54 -3.86 -32.12
N ASP A 5 -4.75 -4.34 -32.49
CA ASP A 5 -5.91 -3.47 -32.76
C ASP A 5 -6.40 -2.71 -31.53
N ARG A 6 -5.97 -3.13 -30.32
CA ARG A 6 -6.35 -2.52 -29.04
C ARG A 6 -5.31 -1.53 -28.49
N ILE A 7 -4.20 -1.32 -29.19
CA ILE A 7 -3.21 -0.33 -28.79
C ILE A 7 -3.84 1.07 -28.98
N PRO A 8 -3.84 1.93 -27.97
CA PRO A 8 -4.40 3.27 -28.07
C PRO A 8 -3.66 4.12 -29.13
N ASN A 9 -4.32 5.17 -29.58
CA ASN A 9 -3.81 5.98 -30.73
C ASN A 9 -2.48 6.67 -30.43
N ASN A 10 -2.28 7.14 -29.18
CA ASN A 10 -1.04 7.80 -28.78
C ASN A 10 0.15 6.84 -28.80
N GLU A 11 -0.03 5.63 -28.29
CA GLU A 11 0.99 4.56 -28.31
C GLU A 11 1.31 4.11 -29.73
N LYS A 12 0.28 3.99 -30.61
CA LYS A 12 0.47 3.70 -32.03
C LYS A 12 1.25 4.80 -32.73
N GLU A 13 0.95 6.07 -32.47
CA GLU A 13 1.66 7.21 -33.04
C GLU A 13 3.14 7.17 -32.66
N ILE A 14 3.44 6.97 -31.35
CA ILE A 14 4.82 6.88 -30.86
C ILE A 14 5.57 5.73 -31.53
N TRP A 15 4.95 4.55 -31.60
CA TRP A 15 5.55 3.38 -32.23
C TRP A 15 5.82 3.64 -33.74
N THR A 16 4.81 4.14 -34.48
CA THR A 16 4.94 4.45 -35.87
C THR A 16 6.05 5.48 -36.14
N ARG A 17 6.18 6.50 -35.29
CA ARG A 17 7.19 7.55 -35.44
C ARG A 17 8.61 7.02 -35.22
N LEU A 18 8.82 6.11 -34.29
CA LEU A 18 10.11 5.43 -34.07
C LEU A 18 10.49 4.56 -35.27
N GLU A 19 9.56 3.72 -35.76
CA GLU A 19 9.77 2.88 -36.93
C GLU A 19 10.09 3.70 -38.20
N ASN A 20 9.33 4.78 -38.45
CA ASN A 20 9.54 5.66 -39.61
C ASN A 20 10.88 6.42 -39.52
N ALA A 21 11.40 6.65 -38.32
CA ALA A 21 12.73 7.20 -38.12
C ALA A 21 13.86 6.17 -38.30
N GLY A 22 13.52 4.91 -38.60
CA GLY A 22 14.50 3.83 -38.83
C GLY A 22 15.00 3.14 -37.55
N PHE A 23 14.30 3.32 -36.42
CA PHE A 23 14.62 2.67 -35.15
C PHE A 23 13.72 1.45 -34.93
N PRO A 24 14.25 0.21 -35.08
CA PRO A 24 13.49 -1.00 -34.72
C PRO A 24 12.92 -0.90 -33.32
N THR A 25 11.60 -1.05 -33.20
CA THR A 25 10.87 -0.83 -31.96
C THR A 25 9.87 -1.96 -31.72
N PHE A 26 9.74 -2.41 -30.49
CA PHE A 26 8.93 -3.56 -30.13
C PHE A 26 8.05 -3.22 -28.92
N LEU A 27 6.80 -3.67 -28.97
CA LEU A 27 5.96 -3.74 -27.79
C LEU A 27 6.50 -4.87 -26.89
N VAL A 28 6.66 -4.65 -25.58
CA VAL A 28 7.34 -5.60 -24.69
C VAL A 28 6.63 -5.87 -23.38
N GLY A 29 7.05 -6.91 -22.70
CA GLY A 29 6.77 -7.15 -21.28
C GLY A 29 5.32 -7.43 -20.95
N GLY A 30 4.77 -6.63 -20.02
CA GLY A 30 3.42 -6.82 -19.47
C GLY A 30 2.31 -6.80 -20.51
N ALA A 31 2.40 -5.90 -21.49
CA ALA A 31 1.40 -5.77 -22.57
C ALA A 31 1.33 -7.03 -23.44
N VAL A 32 2.48 -7.61 -23.78
CA VAL A 32 2.55 -8.85 -24.59
C VAL A 32 1.94 -10.01 -23.81
N ARG A 33 2.38 -10.21 -22.56
CA ARG A 33 1.84 -11.26 -21.69
C ARG A 33 0.33 -11.15 -21.51
N ASP A 34 -0.16 -9.96 -21.15
CA ASP A 34 -1.57 -9.75 -20.82
C ASP A 34 -2.45 -9.93 -22.08
N SER A 35 -1.94 -9.53 -23.26
CA SER A 35 -2.57 -9.82 -24.56
C SER A 35 -2.67 -11.33 -24.85
N LEU A 36 -1.61 -12.09 -24.62
CA LEU A 36 -1.60 -13.55 -24.79
C LEU A 36 -2.53 -14.26 -23.79
N LEU A 37 -2.75 -13.66 -22.62
CA LEU A 37 -3.74 -14.13 -21.63
C LEU A 37 -5.17 -13.64 -21.94
N ASN A 38 -5.44 -13.03 -23.09
CA ASN A 38 -6.70 -12.41 -23.45
C ASN A 38 -7.21 -11.33 -22.48
N LYS A 39 -6.28 -10.68 -21.76
CA LYS A 39 -6.56 -9.53 -20.89
C LYS A 39 -6.28 -8.24 -21.67
N VAL A 40 -6.95 -7.16 -21.28
CA VAL A 40 -6.63 -5.82 -21.77
C VAL A 40 -5.41 -5.33 -21.00
N PRO A 41 -4.29 -5.01 -21.65
CA PRO A 41 -3.13 -4.41 -21.00
C PRO A 41 -3.49 -3.05 -20.37
N SER A 42 -2.91 -2.76 -19.19
CA SER A 42 -3.03 -1.44 -18.55
C SER A 42 -2.02 -0.44 -19.08
N ASP A 43 -0.85 -0.93 -19.46
CA ASP A 43 0.30 -0.13 -19.87
C ASP A 43 0.91 -0.75 -21.14
N PHE A 44 1.48 0.10 -22.00
CA PHE A 44 2.12 -0.31 -23.24
C PHE A 44 3.56 0.24 -23.24
N ASP A 45 4.51 -0.62 -22.91
CA ASP A 45 5.93 -0.29 -22.86
C ASP A 45 6.61 -0.69 -24.17
N PHE A 46 7.52 0.14 -24.65
CA PHE A 46 8.29 -0.12 -25.86
C PHE A 46 9.78 -0.30 -25.55
N SER A 47 10.41 -1.24 -26.26
CA SER A 47 11.86 -1.33 -26.37
C SER A 47 12.28 -0.99 -27.79
N THR A 48 13.32 -0.14 -27.94
CA THR A 48 13.78 0.36 -29.24
C THR A 48 15.30 0.36 -29.35
N LYS A 49 15.83 0.37 -30.58
CA LYS A 49 17.25 0.58 -30.83
C LYS A 49 17.67 2.06 -30.66
N ALA A 50 16.71 3.00 -30.68
CA ALA A 50 17.01 4.41 -30.47
C ALA A 50 17.63 4.64 -29.08
N THR A 51 18.70 5.43 -29.03
CA THR A 51 19.29 5.90 -27.77
C THR A 51 18.37 6.94 -27.09
N PRO A 52 18.55 7.18 -25.79
CA PRO A 52 17.75 8.19 -25.09
C PRO A 52 17.82 9.56 -25.74
N ASP A 53 18.96 9.99 -26.27
CA ASP A 53 19.11 11.30 -26.91
C ASP A 53 18.39 11.36 -28.25
N GLU A 54 18.38 10.28 -29.03
CA GLU A 54 17.61 10.17 -30.28
C GLU A 54 16.10 10.17 -29.99
N ILE A 55 15.64 9.49 -28.94
CA ILE A 55 14.25 9.53 -28.51
C ILE A 55 13.84 10.97 -28.14
N ILE A 56 14.66 11.66 -27.33
CA ILE A 56 14.40 13.05 -26.93
C ILE A 56 14.33 13.98 -28.16
N ALA A 57 15.26 13.84 -29.10
CA ALA A 57 15.27 14.64 -30.32
C ALA A 57 14.03 14.36 -31.18
N LEU A 58 13.67 13.09 -31.35
CA LEU A 58 12.52 12.66 -32.16
C LEU A 58 11.18 13.18 -31.60
N PHE A 59 11.03 13.26 -30.28
CA PHE A 59 9.80 13.67 -29.59
C PHE A 59 9.90 15.05 -28.94
N SER A 60 10.70 15.97 -29.50
CA SER A 60 10.88 17.33 -28.95
C SER A 60 9.58 18.16 -28.94
N ASP A 61 8.56 17.77 -29.66
CA ASP A 61 7.21 18.36 -29.70
C ASP A 61 6.25 17.78 -28.65
N LYS A 62 6.65 16.74 -27.92
CA LYS A 62 5.85 16.05 -26.89
C LYS A 62 6.39 16.31 -25.48
N LYS A 63 5.61 15.91 -24.46
CA LYS A 63 6.06 15.96 -23.08
C LYS A 63 7.04 14.83 -22.79
N VAL A 64 8.32 15.16 -22.69
CA VAL A 64 9.38 14.19 -22.39
C VAL A 64 9.80 14.30 -20.92
N ASN A 65 9.87 13.15 -20.22
CA ASN A 65 10.39 13.05 -18.84
C ASN A 65 11.64 12.18 -18.83
N LEU A 66 12.70 12.69 -18.20
CA LEU A 66 14.06 12.12 -18.23
C LEU A 66 14.42 11.32 -16.98
N VAL A 67 13.48 11.06 -16.08
CA VAL A 67 13.74 10.37 -14.77
C VAL A 67 14.43 9.02 -14.94
N GLY A 68 14.26 8.34 -16.04
CA GLY A 68 14.94 7.05 -16.34
C GLY A 68 16.13 7.13 -17.29
N LYS A 69 16.53 8.32 -17.75
CA LYS A 69 17.55 8.48 -18.81
C LYS A 69 18.87 7.76 -18.53
N SER A 70 19.37 7.84 -17.31
CA SER A 70 20.61 7.14 -16.90
C SER A 70 20.49 5.61 -16.96
N PHE A 71 19.27 5.09 -17.03
CA PHE A 71 18.97 3.67 -17.18
C PHE A 71 18.49 3.29 -18.59
N GLY A 72 18.65 4.21 -19.55
CA GLY A 72 18.21 3.97 -20.94
C GLY A 72 16.69 4.07 -21.14
N VAL A 73 15.96 4.71 -20.22
CA VAL A 73 14.48 4.84 -20.28
C VAL A 73 14.07 6.30 -20.40
N VAL A 74 13.16 6.59 -21.33
CA VAL A 74 12.54 7.90 -21.53
C VAL A 74 11.03 7.74 -21.50
N LEU A 75 10.33 8.65 -20.82
CA LEU A 75 8.87 8.70 -20.86
C LEU A 75 8.43 9.78 -21.84
N VAL A 76 7.66 9.39 -22.86
CA VAL A 76 7.05 10.31 -23.83
C VAL A 76 5.55 10.29 -23.64
N ASP A 77 4.95 11.41 -23.27
CA ASP A 77 3.53 11.51 -22.88
C ASP A 77 3.11 10.49 -21.82
N GLY A 78 4.04 10.06 -20.96
CA GLY A 78 3.82 9.07 -19.92
C GLY A 78 4.05 7.61 -20.36
N ILE A 79 4.33 7.36 -21.65
CA ILE A 79 4.62 6.04 -22.21
C ILE A 79 6.10 5.74 -22.05
N GLU A 80 6.44 4.57 -21.54
CA GLU A 80 7.81 4.14 -21.32
C GLU A 80 8.43 3.62 -22.61
N ILE A 81 9.57 4.23 -23.00
CA ILE A 81 10.39 3.82 -24.13
C ILE A 81 11.79 3.52 -23.61
N ALA A 82 12.19 2.27 -23.69
CA ALA A 82 13.51 1.80 -23.25
C ALA A 82 14.43 1.53 -24.43
N THR A 83 15.66 1.99 -24.39
CA THR A 83 16.69 1.58 -25.33
C THR A 83 17.08 0.13 -25.06
N PHE A 84 17.30 -0.68 -26.10
CA PHE A 84 17.81 -2.06 -25.94
C PHE A 84 19.09 -2.05 -25.10
N ARG A 85 19.11 -2.81 -24.04
CA ARG A 85 20.26 -2.85 -23.15
C ARG A 85 20.58 -4.25 -22.65
N GLY A 86 21.87 -4.49 -22.46
CA GLY A 86 22.41 -5.59 -21.67
C GLY A 86 22.86 -5.05 -20.32
N ASP A 87 22.70 -5.84 -19.28
CA ASP A 87 23.18 -5.49 -17.94
C ASP A 87 24.49 -6.27 -17.69
N LYS A 88 25.59 -5.56 -17.47
CA LYS A 88 26.80 -6.18 -16.92
C LYS A 88 26.72 -6.10 -15.40
N ASN A 89 26.54 -7.26 -14.78
CA ASN A 89 26.46 -7.35 -13.32
C ASN A 89 27.82 -7.74 -12.73
N PHE A 90 28.27 -6.97 -11.75
CA PHE A 90 29.54 -7.16 -11.07
C PHE A 90 29.43 -7.82 -9.69
N GLY A 91 28.25 -8.18 -9.23
CA GLY A 91 28.06 -8.86 -7.95
C GLY A 91 26.73 -8.56 -7.26
N VAL A 92 26.45 -9.29 -6.18
CA VAL A 92 25.21 -9.12 -5.41
C VAL A 92 25.14 -7.73 -4.80
N GLY A 93 24.10 -6.98 -5.15
CA GLY A 93 23.84 -5.67 -4.57
C GLY A 93 24.78 -4.56 -5.03
N ASP A 94 25.54 -4.79 -6.11
CA ASP A 94 26.33 -3.73 -6.71
C ASP A 94 25.42 -2.63 -7.23
N LYS A 95 25.62 -1.41 -6.72
CA LYS A 95 24.87 -0.24 -7.15
C LYS A 95 25.35 0.33 -8.48
N ASN A 96 26.50 -0.13 -8.95
CA ASN A 96 27.15 0.32 -10.18
C ASN A 96 26.83 -0.68 -11.31
N VAL A 97 25.57 -0.83 -11.67
CA VAL A 97 25.19 -1.57 -12.89
C VAL A 97 25.67 -0.74 -14.08
N GLU A 98 26.69 -1.23 -14.78
CA GLU A 98 27.09 -0.63 -16.05
C GLU A 98 26.10 -1.05 -17.13
N ILE A 99 25.34 -0.07 -17.60
CA ILE A 99 24.38 -0.26 -18.69
C ILE A 99 25.15 -0.24 -20.00
N THR A 100 25.04 -1.32 -20.74
CA THR A 100 25.53 -1.39 -22.11
C THR A 100 24.34 -1.45 -23.04
N PHE A 101 24.29 -0.59 -24.06
CA PHE A 101 23.29 -0.71 -25.12
C PHE A 101 23.66 -1.88 -26.02
N VAL A 102 22.64 -2.62 -26.46
CA VAL A 102 22.78 -3.80 -27.32
C VAL A 102 22.05 -3.59 -28.65
N ASP A 103 22.33 -4.45 -29.62
CA ASP A 103 21.84 -4.26 -30.97
C ASP A 103 20.52 -4.97 -31.26
N THR A 104 20.19 -6.00 -30.50
CA THR A 104 19.04 -6.88 -30.76
C THR A 104 18.04 -6.88 -29.63
N ILE A 105 16.76 -7.11 -29.99
CA ILE A 105 15.68 -7.25 -29.00
C ILE A 105 15.89 -8.53 -28.17
N GLU A 106 16.43 -9.59 -28.73
CA GLU A 106 16.69 -10.86 -28.05
C GLU A 106 17.66 -10.68 -26.90
N GLU A 107 18.69 -9.84 -27.05
CA GLU A 107 19.61 -9.49 -25.97
C GLU A 107 18.91 -8.71 -24.86
N ASP A 108 18.03 -7.73 -25.19
CA ASP A 108 17.23 -7.00 -24.21
C ASP A 108 16.28 -7.93 -23.45
N LEU A 109 15.65 -8.89 -24.14
CA LEU A 109 14.75 -9.86 -23.52
C LEU A 109 15.49 -10.80 -22.55
N SER A 110 16.74 -11.14 -22.87
CA SER A 110 17.56 -12.08 -22.08
C SER A 110 17.93 -11.58 -20.68
N ARG A 111 17.92 -10.25 -20.43
CA ARG A 111 18.19 -9.68 -19.10
C ARG A 111 16.93 -9.56 -18.23
N ARG A 112 15.73 -9.78 -18.76
CA ARG A 112 14.47 -9.61 -18.05
C ARG A 112 14.31 -10.63 -16.92
N ASP A 113 13.36 -10.41 -16.04
CA ASP A 113 13.14 -11.21 -14.84
C ASP A 113 12.54 -12.59 -15.14
N PHE A 114 11.38 -12.63 -15.82
CA PHE A 114 10.61 -13.85 -16.03
C PHE A 114 10.33 -14.07 -17.51
N THR A 115 10.30 -15.35 -17.93
CA THR A 115 10.02 -15.76 -19.30
C THR A 115 8.72 -15.16 -19.82
N VAL A 116 7.67 -15.15 -19.00
CA VAL A 116 6.36 -14.56 -19.32
C VAL A 116 6.39 -13.04 -19.55
N ASN A 117 7.47 -12.36 -19.17
CA ASN A 117 7.70 -10.93 -19.41
C ASN A 117 8.83 -10.67 -20.41
N ALA A 118 9.48 -11.73 -20.89
CA ALA A 118 10.62 -11.66 -21.82
C ALA A 118 10.21 -11.99 -23.24
N MET A 119 9.11 -11.41 -23.67
CA MET A 119 8.55 -11.50 -25.01
C MET A 119 8.37 -10.12 -25.61
N ALA A 120 8.42 -10.04 -26.94
CA ALA A 120 8.22 -8.82 -27.71
C ALA A 120 7.28 -9.05 -28.88
N VAL A 121 6.65 -7.98 -29.36
CA VAL A 121 5.87 -7.98 -30.62
C VAL A 121 6.43 -6.91 -31.54
N SER A 122 6.76 -7.28 -32.78
CA SER A 122 7.23 -6.35 -33.80
C SER A 122 6.07 -5.50 -34.35
N PHE A 123 6.41 -4.44 -35.07
CA PHE A 123 5.42 -3.56 -35.71
C PHE A 123 4.51 -4.31 -36.67
N GLU A 124 4.99 -5.37 -37.33
CA GLU A 124 4.23 -6.24 -38.25
C GLU A 124 3.39 -7.29 -37.47
N GLY A 125 3.45 -7.30 -36.14
CA GLY A 125 2.68 -8.21 -35.30
C GLY A 125 3.32 -9.59 -35.09
N LYS A 126 4.61 -9.77 -35.41
CA LYS A 126 5.35 -11.00 -35.14
C LYS A 126 5.75 -11.05 -33.65
N VAL A 127 5.42 -12.16 -32.98
CA VAL A 127 5.87 -12.41 -31.61
C VAL A 127 7.31 -12.93 -31.62
N ILE A 128 8.16 -12.37 -30.77
CA ILE A 128 9.55 -12.78 -30.52
C ILE A 128 9.61 -13.32 -29.11
N ASP A 129 9.91 -14.61 -28.96
CA ASP A 129 9.90 -15.34 -27.69
C ASP A 129 11.12 -16.26 -27.59
N PRO A 130 12.29 -15.71 -27.28
CA PRO A 130 13.53 -16.49 -27.21
C PRO A 130 13.64 -17.37 -25.97
N HIS A 131 12.72 -17.25 -25.00
CA HIS A 131 12.79 -17.89 -23.70
C HIS A 131 11.55 -18.74 -23.34
N ASP A 132 10.77 -19.16 -24.34
CA ASP A 132 9.59 -20.03 -24.17
C ASP A 132 8.49 -19.41 -23.25
N GLY A 133 8.36 -18.09 -23.23
CA GLY A 133 7.36 -17.38 -22.44
C GLY A 133 5.90 -17.76 -22.81
N ILE A 134 5.62 -18.03 -24.10
CA ILE A 134 4.33 -18.52 -24.55
C ILE A 134 4.02 -19.90 -23.99
N LEU A 135 5.01 -20.80 -23.96
CA LEU A 135 4.87 -22.12 -23.38
C LEU A 135 4.61 -22.03 -21.88
N ASP A 136 5.33 -21.17 -21.18
CA ASP A 136 5.14 -20.94 -19.74
C ASP A 136 3.78 -20.29 -19.43
N ILE A 137 3.26 -19.42 -20.27
CA ILE A 137 1.89 -18.88 -20.16
C ILE A 137 0.87 -20.02 -20.31
N THR A 138 1.04 -20.88 -21.31
CA THR A 138 0.15 -22.01 -21.59
C THR A 138 0.12 -23.00 -20.44
N ASN A 139 1.29 -23.32 -19.89
CA ASN A 139 1.46 -24.24 -18.77
C ASN A 139 1.21 -23.57 -17.40
N LYS A 140 0.99 -22.26 -17.37
CA LYS A 140 0.83 -21.45 -16.14
C LYS A 140 2.02 -21.60 -15.20
N ILE A 141 3.22 -21.43 -15.71
CA ILE A 141 4.47 -21.52 -14.96
C ILE A 141 5.09 -20.10 -14.85
N LEU A 142 5.58 -19.75 -13.66
CA LEU A 142 6.46 -18.60 -13.44
C LEU A 142 7.89 -19.10 -13.31
N ARG A 143 8.70 -18.74 -14.29
CA ARG A 143 10.09 -19.13 -14.43
C ARG A 143 10.97 -17.90 -14.64
N PHE A 144 12.19 -17.91 -14.09
CA PHE A 144 13.21 -16.93 -14.43
C PHE A 144 13.71 -17.12 -15.86
N VAL A 145 14.16 -16.03 -16.48
CA VAL A 145 14.87 -16.10 -17.76
C VAL A 145 16.25 -16.72 -17.52
N GLY A 146 16.54 -17.85 -18.13
CA GLY A 146 17.81 -18.56 -17.95
C GLY A 146 17.95 -19.19 -16.56
N ASP A 147 19.14 -19.11 -15.98
CA ASP A 147 19.44 -19.72 -14.69
C ASP A 147 18.91 -18.90 -13.51
N ALA A 148 18.04 -19.51 -12.70
CA ALA A 148 17.39 -18.87 -11.56
C ALA A 148 18.40 -18.34 -10.53
N LYS A 149 19.47 -19.11 -10.25
CA LYS A 149 20.52 -18.72 -9.31
C LYS A 149 21.23 -17.43 -9.77
N ILE A 150 21.58 -17.38 -11.06
CA ILE A 150 22.23 -16.21 -11.66
C ILE A 150 21.29 -15.01 -11.56
N ARG A 151 20.03 -15.16 -11.94
CA ARG A 151 19.04 -14.06 -11.92
C ARG A 151 18.78 -13.51 -10.52
N ILE A 152 18.73 -14.37 -9.51
CA ILE A 152 18.58 -13.97 -8.11
C ILE A 152 19.85 -13.26 -7.61
N PHE A 153 21.02 -13.74 -8.01
CA PHE A 153 22.30 -13.14 -7.63
C PHE A 153 22.49 -11.74 -8.22
N GLU A 154 22.10 -11.53 -9.47
CA GLU A 154 22.14 -10.22 -10.13
C GLU A 154 21.26 -9.19 -9.45
N ASP A 155 20.01 -9.55 -9.11
CA ASP A 155 19.05 -8.67 -8.43
C ASP A 155 18.16 -9.46 -7.47
N PRO A 156 18.50 -9.53 -6.19
CA PRO A 156 17.71 -10.23 -5.18
C PRO A 156 16.25 -9.72 -5.06
N ASN A 157 15.95 -8.49 -5.49
CA ASN A 157 14.56 -8.00 -5.52
C ASN A 157 13.67 -8.84 -6.44
N ARG A 158 14.22 -9.58 -7.38
CA ARG A 158 13.49 -10.51 -8.24
C ARG A 158 12.75 -11.59 -7.44
N ILE A 159 13.22 -11.91 -6.22
CA ILE A 159 12.52 -12.82 -5.29
C ILE A 159 11.18 -12.21 -4.86
N ILE A 160 11.17 -10.94 -4.44
CA ILE A 160 9.96 -10.24 -4.02
C ILE A 160 9.03 -10.02 -5.21
N ARG A 161 9.60 -9.69 -6.37
CA ARG A 161 8.88 -9.60 -7.64
C ARG A 161 8.20 -10.92 -8.01
N LEU A 162 8.87 -12.07 -7.83
CA LEU A 162 8.30 -13.40 -8.10
C LEU A 162 7.06 -13.64 -7.23
N ALA A 163 7.14 -13.35 -5.93
CA ALA A 163 5.98 -13.44 -5.03
C ALA A 163 4.82 -12.56 -5.50
N ARG A 164 5.11 -11.33 -5.96
CA ARG A 164 4.10 -10.42 -6.52
C ARG A 164 3.50 -10.94 -7.83
N PHE A 165 4.32 -11.46 -8.74
CA PHE A 165 3.79 -12.04 -9.99
C PHE A 165 2.95 -13.29 -9.73
N ALA A 166 3.28 -14.10 -8.73
CA ALA A 166 2.46 -15.21 -8.29
C ALA A 166 1.08 -14.75 -7.75
N ALA A 167 1.00 -13.54 -7.15
CA ALA A 167 -0.26 -12.93 -6.76
C ALA A 167 -1.02 -12.32 -7.96
N LYS A 168 -0.30 -11.73 -8.94
CA LYS A 168 -0.87 -11.09 -10.14
C LYS A 168 -1.41 -12.12 -11.14
N LEU A 169 -0.70 -13.23 -11.32
CA LEU A 169 -1.02 -14.27 -12.32
C LEU A 169 -1.71 -15.45 -11.61
N GLU A 170 -3.03 -15.33 -11.49
CA GLU A 170 -3.84 -16.35 -10.82
C GLU A 170 -3.72 -17.71 -11.55
N GLY A 171 -3.50 -18.76 -10.76
CA GLY A 171 -3.36 -20.12 -11.27
C GLY A 171 -1.96 -20.48 -11.77
N PHE A 172 -1.02 -19.53 -11.79
CA PHE A 172 0.37 -19.85 -12.12
C PHE A 172 1.09 -20.47 -10.91
N ALA A 173 1.84 -21.54 -11.20
CA ALA A 173 2.78 -22.16 -10.27
C ALA A 173 4.18 -21.56 -10.45
N ILE A 174 4.93 -21.45 -9.38
CA ILE A 174 6.35 -21.08 -9.46
C ILE A 174 7.14 -22.36 -9.77
N GLU A 175 8.11 -22.25 -10.68
CA GLU A 175 9.01 -23.35 -11.02
C GLU A 175 9.76 -23.86 -9.78
N ALA A 176 9.85 -25.17 -9.62
CA ALA A 176 10.49 -25.80 -8.45
C ALA A 176 11.96 -25.40 -8.28
N ASN A 177 12.71 -25.28 -9.38
CA ASN A 177 14.09 -24.83 -9.34
C ASN A 177 14.21 -23.39 -8.83
N ALA A 178 13.32 -22.50 -9.22
CA ALA A 178 13.31 -21.12 -8.71
C ALA A 178 13.10 -21.10 -7.18
N VAL A 179 12.19 -21.92 -6.65
CA VAL A 179 11.96 -22.03 -5.20
C VAL A 179 13.19 -22.59 -4.50
N HIS A 180 13.83 -23.62 -5.08
CA HIS A 180 15.05 -24.21 -4.53
C HIS A 180 16.19 -23.18 -4.41
N GLU A 181 16.46 -22.42 -5.47
CA GLU A 181 17.52 -21.41 -5.48
C GLU A 181 17.23 -20.24 -4.53
N ILE A 182 15.96 -19.82 -4.40
CA ILE A 182 15.56 -18.80 -3.43
C ILE A 182 15.83 -19.27 -1.99
N LEU A 183 15.47 -20.50 -1.64
CA LEU A 183 15.69 -21.04 -0.30
C LEU A 183 17.18 -21.25 0.00
N ALA A 184 17.99 -21.50 -1.02
CA ALA A 184 19.45 -21.60 -0.89
C ALA A 184 20.13 -20.23 -0.70
N PHE A 185 19.50 -19.15 -1.14
CA PHE A 185 20.05 -17.78 -1.08
C PHE A 185 19.83 -17.16 0.31
N LYS A 186 20.89 -17.09 1.11
CA LYS A 186 20.82 -16.61 2.50
C LYS A 186 20.65 -15.09 2.57
N ASN A 187 19.69 -14.63 3.39
CA ASN A 187 19.49 -13.23 3.75
C ASN A 187 19.33 -12.26 2.54
N PRO A 188 18.44 -12.53 1.57
CA PRO A 188 18.33 -11.71 0.36
C PRO A 188 18.01 -10.24 0.65
N LEU A 189 17.30 -9.94 1.74
CA LEU A 189 16.85 -8.58 2.06
C LEU A 189 17.98 -7.60 2.37
N VAL A 190 19.16 -8.08 2.75
CA VAL A 190 20.34 -7.23 3.00
C VAL A 190 20.78 -6.50 1.72
N PHE A 191 20.50 -7.09 0.57
CA PHE A 191 20.87 -6.57 -0.74
C PHE A 191 19.75 -5.77 -1.43
N ILE A 192 18.59 -5.64 -0.80
CA ILE A 192 17.41 -4.97 -1.38
C ILE A 192 17.14 -3.67 -0.64
N ALA A 193 17.12 -2.55 -1.36
CA ALA A 193 16.73 -1.27 -0.77
C ALA A 193 15.28 -1.34 -0.24
N PRO A 194 15.02 -0.84 0.99
CA PRO A 194 13.69 -0.89 1.59
C PRO A 194 12.59 -0.27 0.72
N GLU A 195 12.91 0.77 -0.02
CA GLU A 195 12.02 1.44 -0.97
C GLU A 195 11.55 0.50 -2.08
N ARG A 196 12.43 -0.40 -2.56
CA ARG A 196 12.07 -1.40 -3.56
C ARG A 196 11.11 -2.44 -2.98
N ILE A 197 11.32 -2.87 -1.73
CA ILE A 197 10.42 -3.79 -1.03
C ILE A 197 9.04 -3.12 -0.88
N ARG A 198 9.00 -1.85 -0.43
CA ARG A 198 7.76 -1.06 -0.33
C ARG A 198 7.01 -1.03 -1.66
N LEU A 199 7.69 -0.72 -2.75
CA LEU A 199 7.06 -0.64 -4.08
C LEU A 199 6.45 -1.99 -4.50
N GLU A 200 7.11 -3.10 -4.25
CA GLU A 200 6.58 -4.43 -4.57
C GLU A 200 5.37 -4.79 -3.68
N ILE A 201 5.38 -4.40 -2.39
CA ILE A 201 4.23 -4.55 -1.49
C ILE A 201 3.04 -3.77 -2.04
N LEU A 202 3.22 -2.48 -2.37
CA LEU A 202 2.13 -1.65 -2.89
C LEU A 202 1.58 -2.19 -4.22
N LYS A 203 2.45 -2.60 -5.15
CA LYS A 203 2.04 -3.25 -6.39
C LYS A 203 1.32 -4.60 -6.16
N ALA A 204 1.66 -5.32 -5.09
CA ALA A 204 0.94 -6.54 -4.73
C ALA A 204 -0.48 -6.22 -4.25
N MET A 205 -0.70 -5.08 -3.57
CA MET A 205 -2.03 -4.66 -3.14
C MET A 205 -2.98 -4.35 -4.30
N ASP A 206 -2.47 -4.07 -5.50
CA ASP A 206 -3.29 -3.87 -6.71
C ASP A 206 -3.78 -5.19 -7.33
N THR A 207 -3.30 -6.34 -6.85
CA THR A 207 -3.70 -7.65 -7.38
C THR A 207 -5.05 -8.11 -6.82
N ILE A 208 -5.68 -9.10 -7.47
CA ILE A 208 -6.98 -9.64 -7.01
C ILE A 208 -6.82 -10.29 -5.63
N LYS A 209 -5.77 -11.10 -5.44
CA LYS A 209 -5.49 -11.84 -4.20
C LYS A 209 -4.09 -11.56 -3.66
N PRO A 210 -3.85 -10.41 -3.04
CA PRO A 210 -2.55 -10.09 -2.44
C PRO A 210 -2.15 -11.03 -1.30
N SER A 211 -3.06 -11.80 -0.70
CA SER A 211 -2.73 -12.88 0.23
C SER A 211 -1.71 -13.86 -0.33
N ARG A 212 -1.74 -14.12 -1.65
CA ARG A 212 -0.76 -14.99 -2.32
C ARG A 212 0.66 -14.41 -2.29
N PHE A 213 0.80 -13.07 -2.31
CA PHE A 213 2.09 -12.42 -2.15
C PHE A 213 2.69 -12.74 -0.78
N PHE A 214 1.93 -12.54 0.29
CA PHE A 214 2.39 -12.85 1.65
C PHE A 214 2.64 -14.35 1.85
N PHE A 215 1.80 -15.20 1.26
CA PHE A 215 2.00 -16.65 1.26
C PHE A 215 3.37 -17.02 0.68
N TRP A 216 3.71 -16.51 -0.51
CA TRP A 216 4.99 -16.80 -1.15
C TRP A 216 6.18 -16.19 -0.41
N LEU A 217 6.05 -14.98 0.16
CA LEU A 217 7.09 -14.44 1.03
C LEU A 217 7.37 -15.35 2.23
N LYS A 218 6.33 -16.00 2.76
CA LYS A 218 6.47 -16.97 3.84
C LYS A 218 7.15 -18.25 3.35
N GLU A 219 6.72 -18.81 2.22
CA GLU A 219 7.32 -20.02 1.63
C GLU A 219 8.80 -19.80 1.25
N PHE A 220 9.17 -18.61 0.84
CA PHE A 220 10.56 -18.19 0.58
C PHE A 220 11.35 -17.92 1.88
N GLY A 221 10.74 -18.01 3.05
CA GLY A 221 11.40 -17.78 4.33
C GLY A 221 11.73 -16.30 4.63
N ILE A 222 11.25 -15.36 3.84
CA ILE A 222 11.59 -13.93 3.96
C ILE A 222 10.53 -13.08 4.66
N LEU A 223 9.29 -13.58 4.80
CA LEU A 223 8.23 -12.84 5.49
C LEU A 223 8.61 -12.44 6.91
N GLY A 224 9.29 -13.33 7.63
CA GLY A 224 9.72 -13.09 9.02
C GLY A 224 10.75 -11.97 9.17
N ALA A 225 11.49 -11.65 8.12
CA ALA A 225 12.43 -10.53 8.13
C ALA A 225 11.74 -9.19 7.79
N ILE A 226 10.63 -9.22 7.07
CA ILE A 226 9.83 -8.02 6.71
C ILE A 226 8.80 -7.74 7.81
N PHE A 227 7.96 -8.74 8.13
CA PHE A 227 6.89 -8.67 9.11
C PHE A 227 6.93 -9.91 10.03
N PRO A 228 7.81 -9.94 11.04
CA PRO A 228 7.94 -11.09 11.94
C PRO A 228 6.64 -11.42 12.68
N GLU A 229 5.82 -10.42 12.97
CA GLU A 229 4.53 -10.60 13.63
C GLU A 229 3.52 -11.33 12.73
N LEU A 230 3.49 -11.01 11.42
CA LEU A 230 2.67 -11.75 10.47
C LEU A 230 3.17 -13.20 10.31
N ALA A 231 4.49 -13.38 10.21
CA ALA A 231 5.06 -14.72 10.13
C ALA A 231 4.75 -15.55 11.39
N ALA A 232 4.71 -14.93 12.57
CA ALA A 232 4.33 -15.60 13.82
C ALA A 232 2.84 -15.97 13.88
N SER A 233 1.97 -15.23 13.19
CA SER A 233 0.52 -15.40 13.23
C SER A 233 0.03 -16.71 12.59
N TRP A 234 0.84 -17.35 11.75
CA TRP A 234 0.52 -18.60 11.05
C TRP A 234 0.06 -19.73 11.99
N LYS A 235 0.63 -19.79 13.18
CA LYS A 235 0.36 -20.87 14.17
C LYS A 235 -0.64 -20.44 15.26
N HIS A 236 -1.05 -19.18 15.30
CA HIS A 236 -1.98 -18.69 16.31
C HIS A 236 -3.42 -18.96 15.88
N THR A 237 -4.15 -19.69 16.71
CA THR A 237 -5.62 -19.79 16.59
C THR A 237 -6.23 -18.43 16.89
N GLY A 238 -7.35 -18.10 16.23
CA GLY A 238 -8.07 -16.85 16.41
C GLY A 238 -8.75 -16.68 17.79
N GLY A 239 -8.60 -17.67 18.66
CA GLY A 239 -9.24 -17.72 19.98
C GLY A 239 -10.65 -18.31 19.93
N ASN A 240 -11.39 -18.28 21.07
CA ASN A 240 -12.67 -18.96 21.22
C ASN A 240 -13.79 -18.49 20.27
N HIS A 241 -13.63 -17.32 19.64
CA HIS A 241 -14.64 -16.70 18.77
C HIS A 241 -14.29 -16.77 17.29
N HIS A 242 -13.14 -17.33 16.94
CA HIS A 242 -12.59 -17.37 15.58
C HIS A 242 -12.09 -18.79 15.28
N PRO A 243 -12.80 -19.60 14.48
CA PRO A 243 -12.33 -20.91 14.07
C PRO A 243 -11.13 -20.84 13.13
N GLU A 244 -10.99 -19.70 12.42
CA GLU A 244 -9.87 -19.39 11.56
C GLU A 244 -8.62 -19.06 12.39
N THR A 245 -7.45 -19.33 11.83
CA THR A 245 -6.16 -18.82 12.38
C THR A 245 -6.07 -17.31 12.22
N VAL A 246 -5.21 -16.66 13.00
CA VAL A 246 -4.93 -15.23 12.82
C VAL A 246 -4.42 -14.94 11.42
N TRP A 247 -3.68 -15.87 10.81
CA TRP A 247 -3.23 -15.78 9.42
C TRP A 247 -4.40 -15.78 8.43
N GLU A 248 -5.30 -16.73 8.51
CA GLU A 248 -6.47 -16.80 7.65
C GLU A 248 -7.35 -15.56 7.79
N HIS A 249 -7.53 -15.09 9.01
CA HIS A 249 -8.32 -13.90 9.29
C HIS A 249 -7.77 -12.66 8.55
N PHE A 250 -6.51 -12.31 8.72
CA PHE A 250 -5.98 -11.13 8.06
C PHE A 250 -5.86 -11.28 6.53
N THR A 251 -5.61 -12.49 6.01
CA THR A 251 -5.61 -12.72 4.55
C THR A 251 -6.99 -12.52 3.95
N LEU A 252 -8.03 -13.04 4.59
CA LEU A 252 -9.41 -12.81 4.17
C LEU A 252 -9.81 -11.33 4.26
N ALA A 253 -9.41 -10.65 5.34
CA ALA A 253 -9.68 -9.23 5.51
C ALA A 253 -9.03 -8.41 4.40
N GLY A 254 -7.73 -8.59 4.18
CA GLY A 254 -6.99 -7.87 3.15
C GLY A 254 -7.50 -8.14 1.73
N ASP A 255 -7.78 -9.39 1.39
CA ASP A 255 -8.30 -9.77 0.07
C ASP A 255 -9.70 -9.18 -0.19
N SER A 256 -10.50 -8.94 0.85
CA SER A 256 -11.87 -8.42 0.71
C SER A 256 -11.94 -6.91 0.42
N ILE A 257 -10.85 -6.17 0.61
CA ILE A 257 -10.77 -4.74 0.28
C ILE A 257 -10.42 -4.59 -1.20
N SER A 258 -11.10 -3.64 -1.87
CA SER A 258 -10.89 -3.40 -3.30
C SER A 258 -9.43 -3.00 -3.62
N PRO A 259 -8.85 -3.49 -4.74
CA PRO A 259 -7.52 -3.09 -5.21
C PRO A 259 -7.40 -1.58 -5.50
N ARG A 260 -8.50 -0.86 -5.67
CA ARG A 260 -8.51 0.60 -5.84
C ARG A 260 -7.98 1.36 -4.63
N PHE A 261 -7.82 0.71 -3.48
CA PHE A 261 -7.40 1.30 -2.21
C PHE A 261 -6.20 0.54 -1.62
N PRO A 262 -5.02 0.57 -2.28
CA PRO A 262 -3.88 -0.27 -1.90
C PRO A 262 -3.40 -0.03 -0.47
N ILE A 263 -3.35 1.23 -0.02
CA ILE A 263 -2.96 1.60 1.36
C ILE A 263 -3.95 1.05 2.38
N ILE A 264 -5.25 1.20 2.13
CA ILE A 264 -6.30 0.70 3.02
C ILE A 264 -6.30 -0.83 3.03
N ARG A 265 -6.00 -1.43 1.89
CA ARG A 265 -5.89 -2.88 1.74
C ARG A 265 -4.75 -3.44 2.56
N LEU A 266 -3.60 -2.75 2.56
CA LEU A 266 -2.48 -3.09 3.43
C LEU A 266 -2.85 -2.93 4.91
N ALA A 267 -3.60 -1.89 5.28
CA ALA A 267 -4.15 -1.76 6.64
C ALA A 267 -5.06 -2.94 7.00
N GLY A 268 -5.87 -3.46 6.06
CA GLY A 268 -6.67 -4.66 6.24
C GLY A 268 -5.83 -5.91 6.50
N PHE A 269 -4.67 -6.07 5.83
CA PHE A 269 -3.73 -7.16 6.13
C PHE A 269 -3.05 -6.99 7.49
N LEU A 270 -2.84 -5.77 7.96
CA LEU A 270 -2.06 -5.48 9.16
C LEU A 270 -2.93 -5.19 10.40
N HIS A 271 -4.27 -5.12 10.28
CA HIS A 271 -5.13 -4.65 11.39
C HIS A 271 -4.93 -5.42 12.69
N ASP A 272 -4.66 -6.71 12.58
CA ASP A 272 -4.45 -7.62 13.70
C ASP A 272 -2.97 -7.97 13.98
N ILE A 273 -2.03 -7.24 13.40
CA ILE A 273 -0.59 -7.50 13.53
C ILE A 273 -0.11 -7.50 15.00
N GLY A 274 -0.84 -6.84 15.89
CA GLY A 274 -0.55 -6.80 17.32
C GLY A 274 -0.96 -8.05 18.11
N LYS A 275 -1.79 -8.94 17.53
CA LYS A 275 -2.32 -10.12 18.25
C LYS A 275 -1.23 -11.06 18.81
N PRO A 276 -0.19 -11.46 18.04
CA PRO A 276 0.85 -12.34 18.59
C PRO A 276 1.60 -11.72 19.77
N THR A 277 1.87 -10.42 19.72
CA THR A 277 2.54 -9.67 20.79
C THR A 277 1.63 -9.50 22.01
N ALA A 278 0.36 -9.15 21.81
CA ALA A 278 -0.64 -9.04 22.85
C ALA A 278 -0.84 -10.37 23.59
N PHE A 279 -0.92 -11.47 22.84
CA PHE A 279 -1.04 -12.83 23.41
C PHE A 279 0.10 -13.15 24.37
N LYS A 280 1.34 -12.90 23.96
CA LYS A 280 2.53 -13.10 24.80
C LYS A 280 2.52 -12.20 26.03
N LYS A 281 2.19 -10.90 25.85
CA LYS A 281 2.20 -9.92 26.95
C LYS A 281 1.16 -10.20 28.01
N ASN A 282 -0.05 -10.61 27.60
CA ASN A 282 -1.15 -10.80 28.54
C ASN A 282 -1.09 -12.13 29.31
N GLY A 283 -0.34 -13.14 28.83
CA GLY A 283 -0.12 -14.42 29.53
C GLY A 283 -1.35 -15.32 29.73
N ASN A 284 -2.54 -14.85 29.32
CA ASN A 284 -3.83 -15.51 29.57
C ASN A 284 -4.59 -15.90 28.29
N GLY A 285 -3.90 -15.90 27.15
CA GLY A 285 -4.50 -16.23 25.86
C GLY A 285 -5.43 -15.15 25.29
N LYS A 286 -5.46 -13.94 25.86
CA LYS A 286 -6.29 -12.83 25.39
C LYS A 286 -5.49 -11.84 24.53
N PHE A 287 -6.18 -11.25 23.56
CA PHE A 287 -5.60 -10.27 22.62
C PHE A 287 -5.87 -8.81 23.03
N SER A 288 -6.23 -8.55 24.31
CA SER A 288 -6.57 -7.19 24.76
C SER A 288 -5.47 -6.18 24.45
N GLY A 289 -5.85 -5.04 23.85
CA GLY A 289 -4.94 -3.97 23.46
C GLY A 289 -4.11 -4.25 22.20
N HIS A 290 -4.46 -5.30 21.43
CA HIS A 290 -3.76 -5.62 20.18
C HIS A 290 -3.84 -4.50 19.14
N ASP A 291 -4.89 -3.69 19.17
CA ASP A 291 -5.06 -2.52 18.30
C ASP A 291 -3.96 -1.47 18.52
N LYS A 292 -3.69 -1.09 19.76
CA LYS A 292 -2.62 -0.14 20.10
C LYS A 292 -1.23 -0.72 19.89
N ILE A 293 -1.02 -1.97 20.26
CA ILE A 293 0.23 -2.68 20.01
C ILE A 293 0.48 -2.80 18.51
N GLY A 294 -0.57 -3.12 17.75
CA GLY A 294 -0.50 -3.23 16.30
C GLY A 294 -0.20 -1.90 15.61
N GLU A 295 -0.76 -0.79 16.10
CA GLU A 295 -0.45 0.56 15.63
C GLU A 295 1.04 0.86 15.75
N GLU A 296 1.63 0.60 16.93
CA GLU A 296 3.05 0.84 17.18
C GLU A 296 3.95 -0.05 16.31
N ILE A 297 3.63 -1.34 16.21
CA ILE A 297 4.34 -2.28 15.33
C ILE A 297 4.27 -1.82 13.87
N ALA A 298 3.09 -1.43 13.39
CA ALA A 298 2.93 -0.98 12.02
C ALA A 298 3.78 0.26 11.73
N ARG A 299 3.80 1.25 12.63
CA ARG A 299 4.66 2.43 12.49
C ARG A 299 6.13 2.05 12.36
N GLN A 300 6.62 1.17 13.21
CA GLN A 300 8.02 0.72 13.19
C GLN A 300 8.36 -0.03 11.89
N ARG A 301 7.52 -0.99 11.48
CA ARG A 301 7.77 -1.82 10.29
C ARG A 301 7.69 -1.02 8.99
N LEU A 302 6.67 -0.17 8.85
CA LEU A 302 6.48 0.66 7.66
C LEU A 302 7.54 1.75 7.54
N SER A 303 7.98 2.34 8.66
CA SER A 303 9.11 3.28 8.66
C SER A 303 10.42 2.61 8.22
N ALA A 304 10.69 1.38 8.70
CA ALA A 304 11.86 0.61 8.27
C ALA A 304 11.81 0.29 6.76
N LEU A 305 10.63 0.14 6.18
CA LEU A 305 10.39 -0.08 4.76
C LEU A 305 10.31 1.22 3.94
N ARG A 306 10.54 2.39 4.56
CA ARG A 306 10.53 3.70 3.91
C ARG A 306 9.18 4.06 3.27
N PHE A 307 8.07 3.68 3.91
CA PHE A 307 6.77 4.26 3.57
C PHE A 307 6.78 5.75 3.91
N THR A 308 5.96 6.54 3.21
CA THR A 308 5.82 7.97 3.53
C THR A 308 5.12 8.16 4.87
N ASN A 309 5.33 9.30 5.52
CA ASN A 309 4.66 9.59 6.79
C ASN A 309 3.13 9.53 6.65
N GLU A 310 2.58 10.01 5.54
CA GLU A 310 1.14 9.96 5.26
C GLU A 310 0.62 8.51 5.16
N GLU A 311 1.35 7.64 4.46
CA GLU A 311 1.00 6.21 4.36
C GLU A 311 1.08 5.51 5.71
N ILE A 312 2.14 5.80 6.49
CA ILE A 312 2.33 5.26 7.85
C ILE A 312 1.19 5.70 8.76
N ASP A 313 0.87 6.99 8.78
CA ASP A 313 -0.19 7.55 9.61
C ASP A 313 -1.55 6.96 9.23
N THR A 314 -1.85 6.88 7.94
CA THR A 314 -3.11 6.29 7.46
C THR A 314 -3.24 4.84 7.92
N ILE A 315 -2.25 4.00 7.67
CA ILE A 315 -2.29 2.58 8.02
C ILE A 315 -2.34 2.39 9.54
N ALA A 316 -1.43 3.02 10.27
CA ALA A 316 -1.31 2.84 11.72
C ALA A 316 -2.54 3.37 12.47
N ASN A 317 -3.08 4.52 12.06
CA ASN A 317 -4.29 5.08 12.67
C ASN A 317 -5.52 4.21 12.41
N LEU A 318 -5.65 3.61 11.22
CA LEU A 318 -6.70 2.63 10.93
C LEU A 318 -6.57 1.39 11.82
N ILE A 319 -5.36 0.87 12.00
CA ILE A 319 -5.07 -0.25 12.90
C ILE A 319 -5.42 0.12 14.34
N GLY A 320 -4.97 1.27 14.85
CA GLY A 320 -5.23 1.72 16.21
C GLY A 320 -6.70 2.08 16.51
N THR A 321 -7.53 2.16 15.48
CA THR A 321 -8.95 2.50 15.63
C THR A 321 -9.91 1.38 15.25
N HIS A 322 -9.46 0.28 14.61
CA HIS A 322 -10.34 -0.73 14.01
C HIS A 322 -11.31 -1.38 15.01
N MET A 323 -10.96 -1.45 16.31
CA MET A 323 -11.83 -1.98 17.37
C MET A 323 -12.89 -0.99 17.87
N THR A 324 -12.98 0.23 17.27
CA THR A 324 -13.96 1.23 17.71
C THR A 324 -15.37 0.81 17.37
N LEU A 325 -16.26 0.85 18.39
CA LEU A 325 -17.68 0.59 18.21
C LEU A 325 -18.37 1.79 17.53
N LEU A 326 -19.36 1.51 16.68
CA LEU A 326 -20.10 2.52 15.88
C LEU A 326 -21.58 2.58 16.18
N LEU A 327 -22.17 1.53 16.73
CA LEU A 327 -23.62 1.45 16.98
C LEU A 327 -23.94 1.62 18.45
N ASP A 328 -25.17 2.02 18.70
CA ASP A 328 -25.72 2.24 20.04
C ASP A 328 -24.91 3.27 20.86
N LEU A 329 -24.34 4.25 20.16
CA LEU A 329 -23.59 5.33 20.78
C LEU A 329 -24.55 6.45 21.26
N SER A 330 -24.36 6.88 22.52
CA SER A 330 -24.94 8.14 22.97
C SER A 330 -24.32 9.33 22.22
N ASP A 331 -24.99 10.48 22.16
CA ASP A 331 -24.48 11.67 21.47
C ASP A 331 -23.11 12.10 21.99
N LYS A 332 -22.89 12.04 23.31
CA LYS A 332 -21.57 12.21 23.92
C LYS A 332 -20.53 11.23 23.38
N ALA A 333 -20.88 9.97 23.19
CA ALA A 333 -19.97 8.97 22.64
C ALA A 333 -19.66 9.21 21.17
N LYS A 334 -20.65 9.67 20.37
CA LYS A 334 -20.46 10.08 18.97
C LYS A 334 -19.51 11.27 18.88
N ARG A 335 -19.71 12.32 19.68
CA ARG A 335 -18.82 13.50 19.72
C ARG A 335 -17.37 13.11 20.05
N LYS A 336 -17.16 12.23 21.04
CA LYS A 336 -15.84 11.67 21.36
C LYS A 336 -15.23 10.86 20.23
N LEU A 337 -16.06 10.11 19.50
CA LEU A 337 -15.64 9.36 18.31
C LEU A 337 -15.15 10.31 17.20
N PHE A 338 -15.91 11.35 16.91
CA PHE A 338 -15.57 12.33 15.88
C PHE A 338 -14.29 13.06 16.23
N LYS A 339 -14.15 13.51 17.48
CA LYS A 339 -12.92 14.11 18.00
C LYS A 339 -11.72 13.15 17.83
N LYS A 340 -11.88 11.89 18.23
CA LYS A 340 -10.82 10.86 18.08
C LYS A 340 -10.40 10.68 16.62
N PHE A 341 -11.34 10.70 15.69
CA PHE A 341 -11.04 10.54 14.26
C PHE A 341 -10.36 11.79 13.70
N ALA A 342 -10.83 12.98 14.10
CA ALA A 342 -10.19 14.24 13.70
C ALA A 342 -8.76 14.35 14.22
N ASP A 343 -8.51 14.04 15.50
CA ASP A 343 -7.17 14.09 16.10
C ASP A 343 -6.18 13.15 15.44
N ARG A 344 -6.67 12.05 14.86
CA ARG A 344 -5.87 11.03 14.20
C ARG A 344 -5.90 11.13 12.67
N ASN A 345 -6.59 12.11 12.13
CA ASN A 345 -6.84 12.24 10.69
C ASN A 345 -7.38 10.94 10.05
N VAL A 346 -8.26 10.23 10.77
CA VAL A 346 -8.88 8.99 10.27
C VAL A 346 -10.09 9.35 9.39
N GLN A 347 -10.01 8.97 8.14
CA GLN A 347 -11.12 9.10 7.22
C GLN A 347 -12.15 7.98 7.49
N TRP A 348 -13.37 8.35 7.86
CA TRP A 348 -14.40 7.39 8.27
C TRP A 348 -14.75 6.35 7.18
N ARG A 349 -14.68 6.73 5.89
CA ARG A 349 -14.89 5.81 4.77
C ARG A 349 -13.83 4.72 4.71
N GLU A 350 -12.59 5.07 4.99
CA GLU A 350 -11.46 4.14 5.03
C GLU A 350 -11.55 3.22 6.24
N PHE A 351 -11.88 3.79 7.40
CA PHE A 351 -12.16 3.03 8.61
C PHE A 351 -13.28 1.99 8.37
N LEU A 352 -14.41 2.38 7.76
CA LEU A 352 -15.50 1.45 7.45
C LEU A 352 -15.06 0.33 6.50
N ARG A 353 -14.19 0.60 5.52
CA ARG A 353 -13.65 -0.44 4.64
C ARG A 353 -12.90 -1.50 5.43
N VAL A 354 -12.00 -1.09 6.33
CA VAL A 354 -11.26 -2.02 7.20
C VAL A 354 -12.22 -2.77 8.12
N ARG A 355 -13.18 -2.08 8.72
CA ARG A 355 -14.15 -2.66 9.65
C ARG A 355 -15.06 -3.71 8.99
N ILE A 356 -15.52 -3.43 7.77
CA ILE A 356 -16.32 -4.37 6.98
C ILE A 356 -15.45 -5.58 6.58
N ALA A 357 -14.20 -5.35 6.22
CA ALA A 357 -13.28 -6.40 5.85
C ALA A 357 -12.96 -7.35 7.01
N ASP A 358 -12.65 -6.81 8.18
CA ASP A 358 -12.46 -7.55 9.44
C ASP A 358 -13.66 -8.45 9.73
N GLN A 359 -14.86 -7.90 9.64
CA GLN A 359 -16.07 -8.68 9.89
C GLN A 359 -16.33 -9.77 8.84
N LYS A 360 -16.04 -9.51 7.56
CA LYS A 360 -16.15 -10.52 6.52
C LYS A 360 -15.19 -11.68 6.75
N ALA A 361 -14.02 -11.38 7.29
CA ALA A 361 -12.98 -12.35 7.59
C ALA A 361 -13.27 -13.22 8.81
N ASN A 362 -14.17 -12.78 9.70
CA ASN A 362 -14.57 -13.57 10.86
C ASN A 362 -15.50 -14.72 10.43
N LEU A 363 -15.06 -15.96 10.56
CA LEU A 363 -15.79 -17.18 10.19
C LEU A 363 -16.53 -17.83 11.37
N GLY A 364 -16.54 -17.20 12.55
CA GLY A 364 -17.14 -17.74 13.77
C GLY A 364 -18.66 -17.98 13.68
N VAL A 365 -19.12 -19.07 14.30
CA VAL A 365 -20.53 -19.49 14.30
C VAL A 365 -21.47 -18.50 15.00
N HIS A 366 -20.96 -17.68 15.91
CA HIS A 366 -21.73 -16.64 16.59
C HIS A 366 -21.75 -15.29 15.87
N LYS A 367 -21.18 -15.26 14.67
CA LYS A 367 -21.15 -14.08 13.84
C LYS A 367 -22.57 -13.65 13.48
N LYS A 368 -23.01 -12.52 13.98
CA LYS A 368 -24.14 -11.84 13.37
C LYS A 368 -23.68 -11.31 12.01
N PRO A 369 -24.31 -11.75 10.90
CA PRO A 369 -23.91 -11.24 9.59
C PRO A 369 -24.00 -9.71 9.60
N PHE A 370 -23.02 -9.04 9.02
CA PHE A 370 -23.10 -7.62 8.73
C PHE A 370 -24.25 -7.41 7.78
N GLY A 371 -25.43 -7.15 8.34
CA GLY A 371 -26.57 -6.78 7.54
C GLY A 371 -26.33 -5.43 6.85
N ILE A 372 -26.96 -5.24 5.70
CA ILE A 372 -27.03 -3.93 5.02
C ILE A 372 -27.45 -2.84 6.02
N GLY A 373 -28.29 -3.18 7.00
CA GLY A 373 -28.71 -2.29 8.10
C GLY A 373 -27.51 -1.74 8.89
N TYR A 374 -26.59 -2.59 9.34
CA TYR A 374 -25.43 -2.11 10.10
C TYR A 374 -24.58 -1.11 9.30
N ILE A 375 -24.31 -1.43 8.02
CA ILE A 375 -23.51 -0.56 7.15
C ILE A 375 -24.22 0.78 6.96
N ARG A 376 -25.55 0.74 6.74
CA ARG A 376 -26.38 1.95 6.60
C ARG A 376 -26.33 2.79 7.87
N ASP A 377 -26.52 2.16 9.04
CA ASP A 377 -26.55 2.86 10.32
C ASP A 377 -25.17 3.43 10.68
N ALA A 378 -24.10 2.70 10.39
CA ALA A 378 -22.74 3.21 10.54
C ALA A 378 -22.45 4.40 9.59
N ILE A 379 -22.90 4.35 8.33
CA ILE A 379 -22.78 5.47 7.41
C ILE A 379 -23.57 6.66 7.94
N ARG A 380 -24.79 6.44 8.44
CA ARG A 380 -25.65 7.48 9.00
C ARG A 380 -24.98 8.25 10.13
N VAL A 381 -24.32 7.55 11.07
CA VAL A 381 -23.54 8.18 12.15
C VAL A 381 -22.53 9.20 11.60
N PHE A 382 -21.87 8.87 10.49
CA PHE A 382 -20.85 9.76 9.92
C PHE A 382 -21.39 10.80 8.94
N THR A 383 -22.57 10.60 8.35
CA THR A 383 -23.13 11.54 7.36
C THR A 383 -24.14 12.50 7.95
N GLU A 384 -24.92 12.07 8.91
CA GLU A 384 -25.96 12.90 9.55
C GLU A 384 -25.42 13.54 10.85
N ASP A 385 -24.73 12.75 11.69
CA ASP A 385 -24.29 13.22 13.00
C ASP A 385 -22.92 13.95 12.94
N PHE A 386 -22.10 13.71 11.89
CA PHE A 386 -20.79 14.34 11.73
C PHE A 386 -20.84 15.76 11.09
N ASN A 387 -21.97 16.13 10.51
CA ASN A 387 -22.20 17.47 9.93
C ASN A 387 -22.68 18.49 10.99
N THR A 388 -22.30 18.31 12.25
CA THR A 388 -22.63 19.24 13.32
C THR A 388 -21.60 20.37 13.39
N ASP A 389 -22.00 21.53 13.92
CA ASP A 389 -21.12 22.65 14.22
C ASP A 389 -20.19 22.36 15.43
N LEU A 390 -19.99 21.10 15.74
CA LEU A 390 -19.15 20.64 16.83
C LEU A 390 -17.67 21.05 16.58
N PRO A 391 -17.04 21.83 17.46
CA PRO A 391 -15.64 22.15 17.35
C PRO A 391 -14.80 20.89 17.59
N LEU A 392 -14.00 20.50 16.60
CA LEU A 392 -13.08 19.36 16.71
C LEU A 392 -11.65 19.76 17.14
N ASN A 393 -11.36 21.07 17.15
CA ASN A 393 -10.12 21.64 17.61
C ASN A 393 -10.35 23.01 18.29
N ILE A 394 -9.32 23.56 18.91
CA ILE A 394 -9.42 24.81 19.66
C ILE A 394 -9.77 26.04 18.80
N HIS A 395 -9.55 25.97 17.48
CA HIS A 395 -9.89 27.07 16.57
C HIS A 395 -11.40 27.12 16.23
N GLY A 396 -12.12 26.06 16.48
CA GLY A 396 -13.59 26.00 16.33
C GLY A 396 -14.34 26.44 17.58
N LEU A 397 -13.66 26.80 18.68
CA LEU A 397 -14.32 27.36 19.86
C LEU A 397 -14.83 28.77 19.57
N ALA A 398 -16.00 29.09 20.14
CA ALA A 398 -16.61 30.43 20.04
C ALA A 398 -15.80 31.53 20.74
N VAL A 399 -14.73 31.18 21.46
CA VAL A 399 -13.77 32.11 22.09
C VAL A 399 -12.34 31.76 21.70
N SER A 400 -11.59 32.77 21.30
CA SER A 400 -10.16 32.63 20.97
C SER A 400 -9.28 32.79 22.22
N GLY A 401 -8.02 32.34 22.13
CA GLY A 401 -7.04 32.57 23.19
C GLY A 401 -6.79 34.08 23.49
N GLY A 402 -6.88 34.93 22.45
CA GLY A 402 -6.76 36.39 22.61
C GLY A 402 -7.90 36.99 23.40
N GLU A 403 -9.13 36.55 23.16
CA GLU A 403 -10.32 36.98 23.92
C GLU A 403 -10.25 36.54 25.38
N ILE A 404 -9.82 35.30 25.65
CA ILE A 404 -9.58 34.80 27.01
C ILE A 404 -8.56 35.63 27.75
N ILE A 405 -7.44 36.01 27.08
CA ILE A 405 -6.40 36.91 27.67
C ILE A 405 -7.02 38.25 28.04
N LYS A 406 -7.80 38.83 27.12
CA LYS A 406 -8.42 40.15 27.31
C LYS A 406 -9.47 40.14 28.43
N GLU A 407 -10.34 39.15 28.44
CA GLU A 407 -11.45 39.01 29.40
C GLU A 407 -10.95 38.83 30.84
N PHE A 408 -9.92 37.96 31.03
CA PHE A 408 -9.44 37.64 32.38
C PHE A 408 -8.16 38.41 32.80
N GLY A 409 -7.62 39.30 31.97
CA GLY A 409 -6.40 40.04 32.27
C GLY A 409 -5.18 39.18 32.51
N ILE A 410 -5.11 38.00 31.92
CA ILE A 410 -4.00 37.06 32.09
C ILE A 410 -2.90 37.28 31.06
N LYS A 411 -1.65 36.94 31.40
CA LYS A 411 -0.55 37.03 30.45
C LYS A 411 -0.61 35.90 29.41
N PRO A 412 -0.20 36.19 28.13
CA PRO A 412 0.00 35.14 27.15
C PRO A 412 0.96 34.05 27.68
N GLY A 413 0.60 32.79 27.50
CA GLY A 413 1.43 31.69 28.01
C GLY A 413 0.70 30.34 28.00
N PRO A 414 1.33 29.28 28.50
CA PRO A 414 0.80 27.91 28.48
C PRO A 414 -0.58 27.74 29.13
N ILE A 415 -0.94 28.63 30.09
CA ILE A 415 -2.23 28.58 30.77
C ILE A 415 -3.40 28.82 29.79
N VAL A 416 -3.23 29.70 28.81
CA VAL A 416 -4.26 29.98 27.78
C VAL A 416 -4.55 28.72 26.95
N GLY A 417 -3.51 28.03 26.50
CA GLY A 417 -3.65 26.78 25.78
C GLY A 417 -4.26 25.64 26.61
N LYS A 418 -4.03 25.65 27.92
CA LYS A 418 -4.64 24.71 28.86
C LYS A 418 -6.14 24.98 29.00
N ILE A 419 -6.51 26.25 29.16
CA ILE A 419 -7.91 26.66 29.20
C ILE A 419 -8.62 26.29 27.91
N GLN A 420 -8.10 26.63 26.75
CA GLN A 420 -8.72 26.27 25.46
C GLN A 420 -8.90 24.77 25.30
N LYS A 421 -7.93 23.95 25.69
CA LYS A 421 -8.07 22.48 25.67
C LYS A 421 -9.17 21.99 26.61
N SER A 422 -9.29 22.57 27.80
CA SER A 422 -10.35 22.24 28.76
C SER A 422 -11.72 22.65 28.25
N LEU A 423 -11.85 23.84 27.65
CA LEU A 423 -13.07 24.32 27.01
C LEU A 423 -13.50 23.40 25.86
N LEU A 424 -12.55 22.98 25.02
CA LEU A 424 -12.84 22.02 23.97
C LEU A 424 -13.34 20.68 24.53
N ALA A 425 -12.69 20.19 25.57
CA ALA A 425 -13.13 18.96 26.24
C ALA A 425 -14.54 19.09 26.85
N PHE A 426 -14.85 20.27 27.41
CA PHE A 426 -16.18 20.60 27.93
C PHE A 426 -17.24 20.56 26.82
N VAL A 427 -17.01 21.21 25.67
CA VAL A 427 -17.97 21.20 24.54
C VAL A 427 -18.14 19.79 23.98
N ILE A 428 -17.06 19.02 23.82
CA ILE A 428 -17.15 17.62 23.39
C ILE A 428 -17.98 16.76 24.36
N ASP A 429 -17.90 17.06 25.65
CA ASP A 429 -18.65 16.32 26.68
C ASP A 429 -20.12 16.74 26.74
N LYS A 430 -20.41 18.02 26.64
CA LYS A 430 -21.76 18.59 26.83
C LYS A 430 -22.58 18.68 25.54
N GLY A 431 -22.01 19.19 24.45
CA GLY A 431 -22.64 19.39 23.15
C GLY A 431 -22.24 20.71 22.49
N GLU A 432 -22.50 20.82 21.19
CA GLU A 432 -22.21 22.00 20.38
C GLU A 432 -23.02 23.23 20.81
N GLU A 433 -24.19 23.05 21.39
CA GLU A 433 -25.04 24.11 21.95
C GLU A 433 -24.37 24.88 23.08
N PHE A 434 -23.34 24.30 23.71
CA PHE A 434 -22.54 24.93 24.73
C PHE A 434 -21.34 25.70 24.15
N ASN A 435 -21.11 25.68 22.84
CA ASN A 435 -20.06 26.43 22.20
C ASN A 435 -20.47 27.88 21.91
N THR A 436 -20.80 28.62 22.96
CA THR A 436 -21.13 30.05 22.91
C THR A 436 -20.19 30.85 23.78
N SER A 437 -19.92 32.10 23.43
CA SER A 437 -18.97 32.94 24.17
C SER A 437 -19.30 33.05 25.65
N ASP A 438 -20.57 33.26 25.98
CA ASP A 438 -21.03 33.44 27.39
C ASP A 438 -20.78 32.19 28.22
N VAL A 439 -21.12 31.01 27.69
CA VAL A 439 -20.91 29.73 28.37
C VAL A 439 -19.40 29.44 28.54
N LEU A 440 -18.62 29.68 27.48
CA LEU A 440 -17.21 29.38 27.50
C LEU A 440 -16.42 30.33 28.40
N PHE A 441 -16.79 31.61 28.51
CA PHE A 441 -16.18 32.51 29.47
C PHE A 441 -16.52 32.11 30.92
N GLY A 442 -17.76 31.68 31.20
CA GLY A 442 -18.13 31.15 32.50
C GLY A 442 -17.35 29.92 32.91
N GLU A 443 -17.16 28.97 31.98
CA GLU A 443 -16.35 27.78 32.21
C GLU A 443 -14.86 28.10 32.37
N ALA A 444 -14.33 29.03 31.55
CA ALA A 444 -12.94 29.48 31.65
C ALA A 444 -12.65 30.14 33.01
N TRP A 445 -13.60 30.93 33.54
CA TRP A 445 -13.51 31.50 34.87
C TRP A 445 -13.38 30.41 35.95
N THR A 446 -14.23 29.37 35.86
CA THR A 446 -14.21 28.22 36.79
C THR A 446 -12.86 27.51 36.74
N ILE A 447 -12.32 27.25 35.54
CA ILE A 447 -11.01 26.62 35.35
C ILE A 447 -9.90 27.45 36.00
N LEU A 448 -9.89 28.80 35.76
CA LEU A 448 -8.89 29.71 36.32
C LEU A 448 -8.90 29.76 37.85
N HIS A 449 -10.09 29.74 38.47
CA HIS A 449 -10.22 29.78 39.93
C HIS A 449 -9.76 28.47 40.57
N ASN A 450 -10.09 27.34 39.97
CA ASN A 450 -9.63 26.03 40.44
C ASN A 450 -8.09 25.88 40.34
N GLU A 451 -7.47 26.41 39.29
CA GLU A 451 -6.01 26.41 39.15
C GLU A 451 -5.31 27.32 40.15
N LYS A 452 -5.89 28.49 40.49
CA LYS A 452 -5.34 29.36 41.53
C LYS A 452 -5.43 28.75 42.93
N ALA A 453 -6.51 28.00 43.18
CA ALA A 453 -6.71 27.29 44.46
C ALA A 453 -5.74 26.09 44.64
N LEU A 454 -5.20 25.52 43.57
CA LEU A 454 -4.24 24.41 43.62
C LEU A 454 -2.79 24.87 43.67
N ASN A 455 -2.50 26.12 43.36
CA ASN A 455 -1.13 26.67 43.29
C ASN A 455 -0.86 27.76 44.37
N GLY A 456 -1.79 28.01 45.29
CA GLY A 456 -1.67 28.85 46.45
C GLY A 456 -1.81 28.04 47.71
#